data_d1e4ef1324a95948cc7a72a6053cf157
#
_entry.id   d1e4ef1324a95948cc7a72a6053cf157
#
_cell.length_a   1.000
_cell.length_b   1.000
_cell.length_c   1.000
_cell.angle_alpha   90.00
_cell.angle_beta   90.00
_cell.angle_gamma   90.00
#
_symmetry.space_group_name_H-M   'P 1'
#
loop_
_entity.id
_entity.type
_entity.pdbx_description
1 polymer ?
#
loop_
_entity_poly.entity_id
_entity_poly.type
_entity_poly.pdbx_seq_one_letter_code
_entity_poly.pdbx_strand_id
1 'polypeptide(L)'
;MNARFLLLAAVSVLALSACTQPSAPSQASTKPAPAPDHDAVGAIRAAGMSMGKDSSVQVQPLRDPAIEGYLNQAHAAETAKNFDAAATATASALKLAPDAPDILQYQAEVEILRGHWKEAETVAIKSFTLGPKVGSLCARNWQTVVEARLAMNDAPTVAQAKQRLKECRVAPPVRM
;
A
#
# COMPACT_ATOMS: atom_id res chain seq x y z
N MET A 1 -62.85 -42.23 -46.63
CA MET A 1 -64.21 -42.05 -46.02
C MET A 1 -63.99 -41.22 -44.72
N ASN A 2 -64.55 -40.03 -44.78
CA ASN A 2 -65.29 -39.33 -43.68
C ASN A 2 -64.60 -39.22 -42.37
N ALA A 3 -64.60 -38.18 -41.68
CA ALA A 3 -65.29 -36.89 -41.69
C ALA A 3 -64.85 -36.13 -40.46
N ARG A 4 -64.64 -34.87 -40.59
CA ARG A 4 -65.36 -33.82 -39.87
C ARG A 4 -65.18 -33.63 -38.37
N PHE A 5 -64.82 -32.43 -38.09
CA PHE A 5 -65.36 -31.48 -37.08
C PHE A 5 -64.60 -31.53 -35.71
N LEU A 6 -64.23 -30.52 -35.00
CA LEU A 6 -64.70 -29.12 -34.91
C LEU A 6 -63.67 -28.33 -34.13
N LEU A 7 -63.46 -27.11 -34.52
CA LEU A 7 -63.04 -25.95 -33.77
C LEU A 7 -63.32 -25.97 -32.24
N LEU A 8 -62.34 -25.65 -31.47
CA LEU A 8 -62.51 -24.79 -30.29
C LEU A 8 -61.22 -23.99 -30.02
N ALA A 9 -61.35 -22.71 -30.28
CA ALA A 9 -60.34 -21.71 -29.94
C ALA A 9 -60.27 -21.54 -28.41
N ALA A 10 -59.15 -21.86 -27.84
CA ALA A 10 -58.84 -21.45 -26.48
C ALA A 10 -57.71 -20.43 -26.55
N VAL A 11 -58.10 -19.16 -26.43
CA VAL A 11 -57.19 -18.04 -26.27
C VAL A 11 -56.59 -18.13 -24.86
N SER A 12 -55.36 -18.67 -24.76
CA SER A 12 -54.61 -18.61 -23.52
C SER A 12 -53.78 -17.34 -23.53
N VAL A 13 -54.26 -16.36 -22.76
CA VAL A 13 -53.51 -15.14 -22.41
C VAL A 13 -52.38 -15.55 -21.47
N LEU A 14 -51.16 -15.70 -22.00
CA LEU A 14 -49.98 -15.78 -21.17
C LEU A 14 -49.65 -14.38 -20.64
N ALA A 15 -50.00 -14.15 -19.38
CA ALA A 15 -49.50 -13.03 -18.64
C ALA A 15 -47.98 -13.22 -18.41
N LEU A 16 -47.15 -12.51 -19.16
CA LEU A 16 -45.72 -12.36 -18.85
C LEU A 16 -45.60 -11.52 -17.60
N SER A 17 -45.45 -12.19 -16.46
CA SER A 17 -44.98 -11.55 -15.24
C SER A 17 -43.52 -11.17 -15.44
N ALA A 18 -43.25 -9.95 -15.89
CA ALA A 18 -41.92 -9.36 -15.84
C ALA A 18 -41.50 -9.19 -14.37
N CYS A 19 -40.68 -10.12 -13.87
CA CYS A 19 -39.95 -9.93 -12.63
C CYS A 19 -38.94 -8.80 -12.84
N THR A 20 -39.34 -7.58 -12.50
CA THR A 20 -38.41 -6.48 -12.29
C THR A 20 -37.61 -6.81 -11.03
N GLN A 21 -36.43 -7.43 -11.21
CA GLN A 21 -35.44 -7.48 -10.14
C GLN A 21 -35.00 -6.03 -9.85
N PRO A 22 -35.11 -5.58 -8.60
CA PRO A 22 -34.47 -4.31 -8.22
C PRO A 22 -32.96 -4.48 -8.46
N SER A 23 -32.42 -3.74 -9.41
CA SER A 23 -30.97 -3.63 -9.62
C SER A 23 -30.37 -3.16 -8.30
N ALA A 24 -29.60 -4.01 -7.63
CA ALA A 24 -28.77 -3.60 -6.52
C ALA A 24 -27.94 -2.41 -6.98
N PRO A 25 -27.84 -1.33 -6.19
CA PRO A 25 -26.97 -0.22 -6.56
C PRO A 25 -25.58 -0.77 -6.73
N SER A 26 -25.06 -0.69 -7.94
CA SER A 26 -23.67 -0.92 -8.24
C SER A 26 -22.87 -0.01 -7.30
N GLN A 27 -22.20 -0.59 -6.31
CA GLN A 27 -21.25 0.14 -5.52
C GLN A 27 -20.14 0.53 -6.50
N ALA A 28 -20.27 1.71 -7.07
CA ALA A 28 -19.17 2.35 -7.74
C ALA A 28 -18.03 2.37 -6.72
N SER A 29 -16.98 1.60 -7.01
CA SER A 29 -15.73 1.68 -6.28
C SER A 29 -15.24 3.11 -6.46
N THR A 30 -15.64 3.99 -5.55
CA THR A 30 -15.12 5.34 -5.47
C THR A 30 -13.68 5.20 -5.02
N LYS A 31 -12.77 5.15 -6.02
CA LYS A 31 -11.35 5.41 -5.77
C LYS A 31 -11.30 6.68 -4.92
N PRO A 32 -10.76 6.63 -3.69
CA PRO A 32 -10.63 7.83 -2.89
C PRO A 32 -9.89 8.87 -3.72
N ALA A 33 -10.47 10.06 -3.86
CA ALA A 33 -9.78 11.17 -4.48
C ALA A 33 -8.47 11.41 -3.71
N PRO A 34 -7.32 11.58 -4.38
CA PRO A 34 -6.10 11.94 -3.68
C PRO A 34 -6.39 13.22 -2.90
N ALA A 35 -6.03 13.23 -1.62
CA ALA A 35 -6.05 14.47 -0.85
C ALA A 35 -5.17 15.48 -1.62
N PRO A 36 -5.64 16.72 -1.87
CA PRO A 36 -4.86 17.68 -2.62
C PRO A 36 -3.52 17.93 -1.89
N ASP A 37 -2.44 17.75 -2.60
CA ASP A 37 -1.07 18.18 -2.27
C ASP A 37 -0.41 17.56 -1.01
N HIS A 38 -0.86 16.40 -0.51
CA HIS A 38 -0.16 15.74 0.58
C HIS A 38 0.97 14.84 0.05
N ASP A 39 2.22 15.24 0.28
CA ASP A 39 3.41 14.44 -0.01
C ASP A 39 3.60 13.34 1.06
N ALA A 40 2.91 12.22 0.89
CA ALA A 40 2.98 11.10 1.81
C ALA A 40 4.39 10.50 1.91
N VAL A 41 5.12 10.39 0.80
CA VAL A 41 6.48 9.85 0.82
C VAL A 41 7.45 10.84 1.45
N GLY A 42 7.28 12.13 1.21
CA GLY A 42 8.03 13.18 1.93
C GLY A 42 7.81 13.10 3.44
N ALA A 43 6.56 12.92 3.90
CA ALA A 43 6.22 12.74 5.32
C ALA A 43 6.87 11.48 5.92
N ILE A 44 6.87 10.36 5.19
CA ILE A 44 7.52 9.11 5.60
C ILE A 44 9.03 9.31 5.80
N ARG A 45 9.68 9.91 4.81
CA ARG A 45 11.14 10.18 4.86
C ARG A 45 11.49 11.17 5.95
N ALA A 46 10.69 12.22 6.14
CA ALA A 46 10.86 13.20 7.22
C ALA A 46 10.76 12.56 8.61
N ALA A 47 9.82 11.61 8.82
CA ALA A 47 9.71 10.87 10.06
C ALA A 47 11.01 10.10 10.37
N GLY A 48 11.61 9.44 9.38
CA GLY A 48 12.89 8.77 9.51
C GLY A 48 14.04 9.72 9.85
N MET A 49 14.12 10.86 9.17
CA MET A 49 15.15 11.86 9.41
C MET A 49 15.05 12.47 10.82
N SER A 50 13.84 12.68 11.33
CA SER A 50 13.64 13.23 12.68
C SER A 50 14.19 12.32 13.79
N MET A 51 14.11 10.99 13.58
CA MET A 51 14.64 10.00 14.53
C MET A 51 16.15 9.78 14.40
N GLY A 52 16.72 10.04 13.22
CA GLY A 52 18.16 9.89 12.98
C GLY A 52 19.03 10.96 13.65
N LYS A 53 18.45 12.11 14.02
CA LYS A 53 19.17 13.19 14.71
C LYS A 53 19.53 12.85 16.15
N ASP A 54 18.79 11.92 16.76
CA ASP A 54 18.94 11.55 18.17
C ASP A 54 19.79 10.29 18.39
N SER A 55 20.29 9.65 17.33
CA SER A 55 20.94 8.35 17.47
C SER A 55 22.10 8.09 16.51
N SER A 56 23.17 7.59 17.08
CA SER A 56 24.19 6.65 16.60
C SER A 56 24.34 6.46 15.07
N VAL A 57 25.61 6.33 14.72
CA VAL A 57 26.13 5.91 13.40
C VAL A 57 25.25 4.82 12.77
N GLN A 58 24.59 5.17 11.68
CA GLN A 58 23.90 4.17 10.84
C GLN A 58 24.98 3.45 10.02
N VAL A 59 25.26 2.21 10.39
CA VAL A 59 26.12 1.35 9.60
C VAL A 59 25.28 0.83 8.41
N GLN A 60 25.60 1.26 7.20
CA GLN A 60 25.05 0.64 6.00
C GLN A 60 25.76 -0.71 5.78
N PRO A 61 25.00 -1.81 5.68
CA PRO A 61 25.63 -3.09 5.36
C PRO A 61 26.24 -3.04 3.96
N LEU A 62 27.42 -3.67 3.80
CA LEU A 62 27.97 -3.92 2.48
C LEU A 62 26.99 -4.78 1.71
N ARG A 63 26.56 -4.29 0.54
CA ARG A 63 25.60 -4.98 -0.33
C ARG A 63 26.28 -5.54 -1.56
N ASP A 64 25.65 -6.58 -2.12
CA ASP A 64 25.99 -7.06 -3.45
C ASP A 64 25.83 -5.92 -4.48
N PRO A 65 26.84 -5.68 -5.35
CA PRO A 65 26.75 -4.65 -6.39
C PRO A 65 25.52 -4.78 -7.30
N ALA A 66 25.01 -6.00 -7.52
CA ALA A 66 23.78 -6.19 -8.29
C ALA A 66 22.55 -5.59 -7.58
N ILE A 67 22.47 -5.72 -6.25
CA ILE A 67 21.39 -5.08 -5.45
C ILE A 67 21.48 -3.58 -5.57
N GLU A 68 22.67 -3.00 -5.40
CA GLU A 68 22.89 -1.55 -5.56
C GLU A 68 22.52 -1.08 -6.97
N GLY A 69 22.85 -1.88 -8.01
CA GLY A 69 22.46 -1.60 -9.39
C GLY A 69 20.94 -1.48 -9.56
N TYR A 70 20.16 -2.39 -8.98
CA TYR A 70 18.70 -2.32 -9.01
C TYR A 70 18.15 -1.16 -8.19
N LEU A 71 18.72 -0.85 -7.04
CA LEU A 71 18.28 0.29 -6.22
C LEU A 71 18.55 1.61 -6.94
N ASN A 72 19.69 1.76 -7.61
CA ASN A 72 19.99 2.93 -8.42
C ASN A 72 19.00 3.09 -9.59
N GLN A 73 18.61 1.99 -10.25
CA GLN A 73 17.57 2.00 -11.28
C GLN A 73 16.22 2.42 -10.71
N ALA A 74 15.86 1.91 -9.52
CA ALA A 74 14.62 2.27 -8.85
C ALA A 74 14.58 3.77 -8.51
N HIS A 75 15.65 4.33 -7.95
CA HIS A 75 15.74 5.76 -7.65
C HIS A 75 15.69 6.64 -8.92
N ALA A 76 16.35 6.23 -9.99
CA ALA A 76 16.29 6.94 -11.26
C ALA A 76 14.85 6.94 -11.83
N ALA A 77 14.16 5.79 -11.75
CA ALA A 77 12.78 5.66 -12.19
C ALA A 77 11.81 6.48 -11.31
N GLU A 78 12.01 6.50 -9.98
CA GLU A 78 11.27 7.36 -9.05
C GLU A 78 11.42 8.84 -9.41
N THR A 79 12.67 9.29 -9.64
CA THR A 79 12.96 10.66 -10.03
C THR A 79 12.27 11.04 -11.35
N ALA A 80 12.20 10.10 -12.29
CA ALA A 80 11.48 10.23 -13.54
C ALA A 80 9.95 10.09 -13.39
N LYS A 81 9.42 9.89 -12.17
CA LYS A 81 8.01 9.61 -11.85
C LYS A 81 7.47 8.36 -12.55
N ASN A 82 8.34 7.45 -12.95
CA ASN A 82 7.98 6.14 -13.49
C ASN A 82 7.92 5.11 -12.33
N PHE A 83 6.86 5.18 -11.56
CA PHE A 83 6.74 4.39 -10.32
C PHE A 83 6.59 2.88 -10.57
N ASP A 84 6.07 2.47 -11.74
CA ASP A 84 6.01 1.07 -12.12
C ASP A 84 7.40 0.49 -12.42
N ALA A 85 8.25 1.26 -13.10
CA ALA A 85 9.64 0.88 -13.29
C ALA A 85 10.41 0.85 -11.96
N ALA A 86 10.16 1.81 -11.06
CA ALA A 86 10.74 1.82 -9.71
C ALA A 86 10.34 0.57 -8.92
N ALA A 87 9.05 0.18 -8.95
CA ALA A 87 8.57 -1.04 -8.30
C ALA A 87 9.22 -2.30 -8.88
N THR A 88 9.36 -2.39 -10.20
CA THR A 88 10.00 -3.52 -10.88
C THR A 88 11.47 -3.66 -10.48
N ALA A 89 12.21 -2.56 -10.45
CA ALA A 89 13.62 -2.54 -10.07
C ALA A 89 13.79 -2.91 -8.58
N THR A 90 12.95 -2.36 -7.69
CA THR A 90 12.98 -2.69 -6.25
C THR A 90 12.63 -4.17 -6.02
N ALA A 91 11.64 -4.71 -6.74
CA ALA A 91 11.31 -6.14 -6.68
C ALA A 91 12.48 -7.02 -7.15
N SER A 92 13.30 -6.56 -8.12
CA SER A 92 14.50 -7.27 -8.56
C SER A 92 15.59 -7.27 -7.49
N ALA A 93 15.76 -6.17 -6.76
CA ALA A 93 16.65 -6.12 -5.59
C ALA A 93 16.18 -7.10 -4.50
N LEU A 94 14.87 -7.16 -4.23
CA LEU A 94 14.29 -8.07 -3.23
C LEU A 94 14.36 -9.55 -3.64
N LYS A 95 14.50 -9.90 -4.92
CA LYS A 95 14.79 -11.28 -5.32
C LYS A 95 16.16 -11.75 -4.84
N LEU A 96 17.13 -10.84 -4.75
CA LEU A 96 18.47 -11.12 -4.26
C LEU A 96 18.56 -11.03 -2.74
N ALA A 97 17.77 -10.16 -2.12
CA ALA A 97 17.74 -9.95 -0.67
C ALA A 97 16.29 -9.86 -0.16
N PRO A 98 15.53 -10.97 -0.08
CA PRO A 98 14.09 -10.97 0.17
C PRO A 98 13.69 -10.46 1.57
N ASP A 99 14.63 -10.50 2.51
CA ASP A 99 14.39 -10.11 3.89
C ASP A 99 15.20 -8.86 4.31
N ALA A 100 15.65 -8.07 3.33
CA ALA A 100 16.32 -6.78 3.60
C ALA A 100 15.29 -5.72 4.01
N PRO A 101 15.27 -5.28 5.29
CA PRO A 101 14.19 -4.45 5.81
C PRO A 101 14.15 -3.08 5.15
N ASP A 102 15.29 -2.49 4.85
CA ASP A 102 15.40 -1.18 4.23
C ASP A 102 14.95 -1.18 2.76
N ILE A 103 15.19 -2.29 2.03
CA ILE A 103 14.69 -2.45 0.66
C ILE A 103 13.17 -2.67 0.69
N LEU A 104 12.67 -3.46 1.65
CA LEU A 104 11.23 -3.62 1.86
C LEU A 104 10.56 -2.28 2.17
N GLN A 105 11.15 -1.45 3.04
CA GLN A 105 10.61 -0.12 3.31
C GLN A 105 10.62 0.76 2.05
N TYR A 106 11.68 0.70 1.25
CA TYR A 106 11.71 1.45 -0.01
C TYR A 106 10.64 0.95 -1.00
N GLN A 107 10.43 -0.37 -1.09
CA GLN A 107 9.30 -0.93 -1.85
C GLN A 107 7.96 -0.38 -1.36
N ALA A 108 7.76 -0.31 -0.04
CA ALA A 108 6.53 0.23 0.53
C ALA A 108 6.32 1.71 0.13
N GLU A 109 7.37 2.53 0.13
CA GLU A 109 7.30 3.92 -0.33
C GLU A 109 6.94 4.03 -1.83
N VAL A 110 7.50 3.15 -2.65
CA VAL A 110 7.14 3.08 -4.07
C VAL A 110 5.67 2.69 -4.25
N GLU A 111 5.14 1.76 -3.44
CA GLU A 111 3.72 1.41 -3.48
C GLU A 111 2.81 2.58 -3.03
N ILE A 112 3.25 3.43 -2.09
CA ILE A 112 2.56 4.69 -1.78
C ILE A 112 2.48 5.60 -3.02
N LEU A 113 3.60 5.78 -3.74
CA LEU A 113 3.64 6.58 -4.97
C LEU A 113 2.71 6.04 -6.07
N ARG A 114 2.50 4.74 -6.11
CA ARG A 114 1.59 4.06 -7.03
C ARG A 114 0.12 4.11 -6.58
N GLY A 115 -0.16 4.57 -5.36
CA GLY A 115 -1.49 4.57 -4.76
C GLY A 115 -1.95 3.18 -4.28
N HIS A 116 -1.05 2.23 -4.11
CA HIS A 116 -1.33 0.88 -3.61
C HIS A 116 -1.21 0.82 -2.08
N TRP A 117 -2.10 1.53 -1.40
CA TRP A 117 -2.02 1.79 0.04
C TRP A 117 -1.96 0.53 0.90
N LYS A 118 -2.77 -0.47 0.59
CA LYS A 118 -2.82 -1.73 1.34
C LYS A 118 -1.55 -2.56 1.17
N GLU A 119 -1.01 -2.57 -0.04
CA GLU A 119 0.26 -3.24 -0.34
C GLU A 119 1.41 -2.55 0.38
N ALA A 120 1.47 -1.21 0.31
CA ALA A 120 2.46 -0.42 1.02
C ALA A 120 2.48 -0.71 2.52
N GLU A 121 1.31 -0.75 3.16
CA GLU A 121 1.19 -1.12 4.57
C GLU A 121 1.74 -2.53 4.84
N THR A 122 1.33 -3.52 4.04
CA THR A 122 1.74 -4.91 4.22
C THR A 122 3.26 -5.04 4.15
N VAL A 123 3.89 -4.39 3.16
CA VAL A 123 5.34 -4.42 2.97
C VAL A 123 6.07 -3.64 4.08
N ALA A 124 5.54 -2.50 4.52
CA ALA A 124 6.10 -1.74 5.63
C ALA A 124 6.05 -2.53 6.96
N ILE A 125 4.97 -3.26 7.23
CA ILE A 125 4.87 -4.14 8.41
C ILE A 125 5.89 -5.29 8.30
N LYS A 126 6.08 -5.90 7.11
CA LYS A 126 7.13 -6.90 6.90
C LYS A 126 8.51 -6.30 7.19
N SER A 127 8.80 -5.11 6.67
CA SER A 127 10.04 -4.38 6.94
C SER A 127 10.25 -4.16 8.45
N PHE A 128 9.22 -3.68 9.15
CA PHE A 128 9.26 -3.50 10.60
C PHE A 128 9.51 -4.82 11.34
N THR A 129 8.90 -5.92 10.91
CA THR A 129 9.04 -7.23 11.56
C THR A 129 10.48 -7.74 11.49
N LEU A 130 11.14 -7.55 10.36
CA LEU A 130 12.50 -8.01 10.10
C LEU A 130 13.58 -7.01 10.54
N GLY A 131 13.22 -5.73 10.64
CA GLY A 131 14.16 -4.64 10.90
C GLY A 131 14.23 -4.20 12.37
N PRO A 132 14.99 -3.12 12.62
CA PRO A 132 15.12 -2.52 13.95
C PRO A 132 13.78 -1.98 14.45
N LYS A 133 13.55 -2.11 15.77
CA LYS A 133 12.30 -1.68 16.42
C LYS A 133 12.34 -0.21 16.87
N VAL A 134 13.46 0.46 16.68
CA VAL A 134 13.68 1.87 17.00
C VAL A 134 14.48 2.57 15.89
N GLY A 135 14.49 3.89 15.92
CA GLY A 135 15.27 4.71 14.99
C GLY A 135 14.58 4.96 13.64
N SER A 136 15.37 5.40 12.67
CA SER A 136 14.91 5.92 11.38
C SER A 136 14.03 4.93 10.59
N LEU A 137 14.47 3.68 10.47
CA LEU A 137 13.72 2.69 9.69
C LEU A 137 12.39 2.32 10.36
N CYS A 138 12.38 2.15 11.69
CA CYS A 138 11.15 1.97 12.47
C CYS A 138 10.16 3.11 12.21
N ALA A 139 10.63 4.34 12.26
CA ALA A 139 9.78 5.52 12.07
C ALA A 139 9.22 5.59 10.63
N ARG A 140 10.03 5.30 9.62
CA ARG A 140 9.54 5.22 8.23
C ARG A 140 8.47 4.15 8.05
N ASN A 141 8.67 2.96 8.63
CA ASN A 141 7.70 1.87 8.57
C ASN A 141 6.35 2.29 9.14
N TRP A 142 6.34 2.83 10.37
CA TRP A 142 5.08 3.23 11.02
C TRP A 142 4.45 4.47 10.40
N GLN A 143 5.24 5.42 9.87
CA GLN A 143 4.68 6.53 9.12
C GLN A 143 4.06 6.05 7.80
N THR A 144 4.63 5.03 7.13
CA THR A 144 4.00 4.42 5.95
C THR A 144 2.62 3.84 6.30
N VAL A 145 2.48 3.16 7.45
CA VAL A 145 1.19 2.66 7.93
C VAL A 145 0.22 3.82 8.19
N VAL A 146 0.69 4.92 8.80
CA VAL A 146 -0.13 6.12 9.02
C VAL A 146 -0.67 6.66 7.70
N GLU A 147 0.20 6.86 6.70
CA GLU A 147 -0.19 7.43 5.41
C GLU A 147 -1.16 6.50 4.65
N ALA A 148 -0.87 5.20 4.64
CA ALA A 148 -1.73 4.21 4.01
C ALA A 148 -3.13 4.20 4.64
N ARG A 149 -3.22 4.24 5.96
CA ARG A 149 -4.50 4.23 6.69
C ARG A 149 -5.26 5.55 6.57
N LEU A 150 -4.56 6.69 6.50
CA LEU A 150 -5.18 7.98 6.17
C LEU A 150 -5.83 7.94 4.78
N ALA A 151 -5.11 7.43 3.78
CA ALA A 151 -5.64 7.31 2.42
C ALA A 151 -6.84 6.35 2.32
N MET A 152 -6.89 5.34 3.20
CA MET A 152 -8.00 4.38 3.30
C MET A 152 -9.14 4.86 4.23
N ASN A 153 -9.04 6.07 4.83
CA ASN A 153 -10.01 6.63 5.78
C ASN A 153 -10.23 5.78 7.05
N ASP A 154 -9.21 5.07 7.51
CA ASP A 154 -9.24 4.22 8.71
C ASP A 154 -8.68 4.96 9.94
N ALA A 155 -9.43 5.91 10.46
CA ALA A 155 -9.03 6.75 11.59
C ALA A 155 -8.64 5.98 12.87
N PRO A 156 -9.33 4.91 13.29
CA PRO A 156 -8.91 4.12 14.45
C PRO A 156 -7.50 3.53 14.31
N THR A 157 -7.19 2.94 13.16
CA THR A 157 -5.87 2.35 12.91
C THR A 157 -4.78 3.42 12.77
N VAL A 158 -5.12 4.60 12.21
CA VAL A 158 -4.20 5.76 12.18
C VAL A 158 -3.74 6.12 13.59
N ALA A 159 -4.65 6.17 14.58
CA ALA A 159 -4.29 6.51 15.95
C ALA A 159 -3.32 5.48 16.56
N GLN A 160 -3.55 4.20 16.31
CA GLN A 160 -2.66 3.12 16.74
C GLN A 160 -1.27 3.21 16.07
N ALA A 161 -1.24 3.43 14.75
CA ALA A 161 0.02 3.56 14.01
C ALA A 161 0.84 4.76 14.49
N LYS A 162 0.20 5.91 14.79
CA LYS A 162 0.86 7.09 15.38
C LYS A 162 1.44 6.80 16.76
N GLN A 163 0.80 5.95 17.56
CA GLN A 163 1.35 5.52 18.85
C GLN A 163 2.61 4.69 18.65
N ARG A 164 2.57 3.70 17.75
CA ARG A 164 3.75 2.89 17.38
C ARG A 164 4.90 3.72 16.83
N LEU A 165 4.59 4.75 16.04
CA LEU A 165 5.60 5.68 15.54
C LEU A 165 6.34 6.39 16.68
N LYS A 166 5.65 6.80 17.76
CA LYS A 166 6.28 7.42 18.94
C LYS A 166 7.23 6.44 19.65
N GLU A 167 6.93 5.16 19.66
CA GLU A 167 7.74 4.10 20.26
C GLU A 167 9.05 3.85 19.51
N CYS A 168 9.18 4.33 18.27
CA CYS A 168 10.43 4.25 17.51
C CYS A 168 11.56 5.16 18.04
N ARG A 169 11.28 6.06 18.98
CA ARG A 169 12.29 6.95 19.55
C ARG A 169 13.30 6.17 20.40
N VAL A 170 14.57 6.48 20.19
CA VAL A 170 15.64 6.02 21.07
C VAL A 170 15.69 6.95 22.28
N ALA A 171 15.69 6.41 23.48
CA ALA A 171 15.91 7.23 24.68
C ALA A 171 17.31 7.83 24.63
N PRO A 172 17.49 9.13 24.98
CA PRO A 172 18.79 9.72 25.04
C PRO A 172 19.67 8.97 26.09
N PRO A 173 20.97 8.80 25.83
CA PRO A 173 21.86 8.15 26.79
C PRO A 173 21.86 8.91 28.11
N VAL A 174 21.66 8.19 29.20
CA VAL A 174 21.79 8.75 30.55
C VAL A 174 23.25 9.07 30.75
N ARG A 175 23.61 10.37 30.80
CA ARG A 175 24.95 10.81 31.21
C ARG A 175 25.00 10.73 32.73
N MET A 176 25.76 9.78 33.23
CA MET A 176 26.18 9.74 34.64
C MET A 176 27.34 10.67 34.86
#